data_4db5c242ddac3c0ea9491328c2252e8e
#
_entry.id   4db5c242ddac3c0ea9491328c2252e8e
#
_cell.length_a   1.000
_cell.length_b   1.000
_cell.length_c   1.000
_cell.angle_alpha   90.00
_cell.angle_beta   90.00
_cell.angle_gamma   90.00
#
_symmetry.space_group_name_H-M   'P 1'
#
loop_
_entity.id
_entity.type
_entity.pdbx_description
1 polymer ?
#
loop_
_entity_poly.entity_id
_entity_poly.type
_entity_poly.pdbx_seq_one_letter_code
_entity_poly.pdbx_strand_id
1 'polypeptide(L)' 'MIPFNKPPLTGNEEKYVIESMKSSKISGDGEFTKKCHKWFEEKLNCKKVLLTTSCTHALEMAAILLDIKEGDEVIMP' A
#
# COMPACT_ATOMS: atom_id res chain seq x y z
N MET A 1 -27.12 -17.54 1.06
CA MET A 1 -26.41 -16.84 2.16
C MET A 1 -25.60 -15.69 1.58
N ILE A 2 -25.67 -14.53 2.15
CA ILE A 2 -24.87 -13.36 1.75
C ILE A 2 -23.56 -13.40 2.56
N PRO A 3 -22.38 -13.56 1.93
CA PRO A 3 -21.12 -13.58 2.65
C PRO A 3 -20.77 -12.16 3.19
N PHE A 4 -19.98 -12.10 4.24
CA PHE A 4 -19.49 -10.84 4.81
C PHE A 4 -18.67 -10.03 3.79
N ASN A 5 -17.81 -10.71 3.07
CA ASN A 5 -17.09 -10.13 1.94
C ASN A 5 -16.87 -11.18 0.84
N LYS A 6 -16.56 -10.71 -0.32
CA LYS A 6 -16.15 -11.52 -1.47
C LYS A 6 -15.06 -10.79 -2.23
N PRO A 7 -13.88 -11.41 -2.43
CA PRO A 7 -12.82 -10.78 -3.21
C PRO A 7 -13.32 -10.51 -4.66
N PRO A 8 -13.22 -9.29 -5.14
CA PRO A 8 -13.57 -8.99 -6.52
C PRO A 8 -12.48 -9.49 -7.47
N LEU A 9 -12.87 -10.07 -8.59
CA LEU A 9 -11.98 -10.38 -9.70
C LEU A 9 -12.42 -9.57 -10.91
N THR A 10 -11.52 -8.74 -11.43
CA THR A 10 -11.79 -7.87 -12.57
C THR A 10 -11.39 -8.49 -13.91
N GLY A 11 -10.63 -9.59 -13.86
CA GLY A 11 -10.19 -10.36 -15.02
C GLY A 11 -8.73 -10.15 -15.42
N ASN A 12 -8.04 -9.22 -14.82
CA ASN A 12 -6.62 -8.92 -15.12
C ASN A 12 -5.63 -9.43 -14.08
N GLU A 13 -6.10 -9.98 -12.98
CA GLU A 13 -5.29 -10.36 -11.83
C GLU A 13 -4.22 -11.39 -12.21
N GLU A 14 -4.61 -12.46 -12.87
CA GLU A 14 -3.69 -13.52 -13.30
C GLU A 14 -2.60 -12.97 -14.23
N LYS A 15 -2.98 -12.14 -15.17
CA LYS A 15 -2.04 -11.52 -16.12
C LYS A 15 -0.97 -10.73 -15.37
N TYR A 16 -1.34 -9.88 -14.43
CA TYR A 16 -0.39 -9.05 -13.67
C TYR A 16 0.47 -9.86 -12.72
N VAL A 17 -0.09 -10.91 -12.11
CA VAL A 17 0.70 -11.83 -11.27
C VAL A 17 1.77 -12.54 -12.10
N ILE A 18 1.40 -13.08 -13.27
CA ILE A 18 2.33 -13.76 -14.18
C ILE A 18 3.42 -12.77 -14.68
N GLU A 19 3.03 -11.56 -15.05
CA GLU A 19 3.96 -10.51 -15.47
C GLU A 19 4.96 -10.17 -14.36
N SER A 20 4.50 -10.04 -13.12
CA SER A 20 5.34 -9.80 -11.96
C SER A 20 6.36 -10.93 -11.74
N MET A 21 5.91 -12.18 -11.84
CA MET A 21 6.80 -13.35 -11.71
C MET A 21 7.86 -13.38 -12.81
N LYS A 22 7.48 -13.09 -14.05
CA LYS A 22 8.40 -13.06 -15.20
C LYS A 22 9.40 -11.91 -15.16
N SER A 23 9.14 -10.86 -14.40
CA SER A 23 10.06 -9.72 -14.24
C SER A 23 11.35 -10.06 -13.49
N SER A 24 11.44 -11.27 -12.93
CA SER A 24 12.58 -11.76 -12.11
C SER A 24 12.81 -10.96 -10.83
N LYS A 25 11.89 -10.06 -10.46
CA LYS A 25 11.90 -9.30 -9.21
C LYS A 25 10.61 -9.52 -8.43
N ILE A 26 10.60 -10.54 -7.59
CA ILE A 26 9.47 -10.91 -6.72
C ILE A 26 9.62 -10.44 -5.28
N SER A 27 10.72 -9.76 -4.96
CA SER A 27 10.89 -9.02 -3.70
C SER A 27 10.05 -7.74 -3.70
N GLY A 28 9.83 -7.12 -2.54
CA GLY A 28 9.09 -5.87 -2.42
C GLY A 28 9.63 -4.73 -3.29
N ASP A 29 8.85 -3.68 -3.43
CA ASP A 29 9.17 -2.47 -4.19
C ASP A 29 9.50 -2.74 -5.67
N GLY A 30 8.70 -3.60 -6.29
CA GLY A 30 8.77 -3.90 -7.73
C GLY A 30 8.05 -2.88 -8.61
N GLU A 31 7.95 -3.17 -9.90
CA GLU A 31 7.35 -2.28 -10.89
C GLU A 31 5.87 -1.95 -10.61
N PHE A 32 5.08 -2.92 -10.15
CA PHE A 32 3.68 -2.67 -9.82
C PHE A 32 3.53 -1.77 -8.59
N THR A 33 4.37 -1.92 -7.58
CA THR A 33 4.41 -1.02 -6.43
C THR A 33 4.70 0.41 -6.86
N LYS A 34 5.68 0.62 -7.74
CA LYS A 34 6.02 1.94 -8.28
C LYS A 34 4.87 2.55 -9.10
N LYS A 35 4.19 1.74 -9.91
CA LYS A 35 2.99 2.18 -10.64
C LYS A 35 1.87 2.62 -9.70
N CYS A 36 1.65 1.88 -8.61
CA CYS A 36 0.67 2.25 -7.59
C CYS A 36 1.07 3.55 -6.87
N HIS A 37 2.34 3.71 -6.47
CA HIS A 37 2.84 4.95 -5.88
C HIS A 37 2.53 6.14 -6.78
N LYS A 38 2.91 6.06 -8.04
CA LYS A 38 2.70 7.13 -9.01
C LYS A 38 1.22 7.45 -9.21
N TRP A 39 0.37 6.43 -9.35
CA TRP A 39 -1.06 6.61 -9.51
C TRP A 39 -1.68 7.36 -8.31
N PHE A 40 -1.32 6.99 -7.09
CA PHE A 40 -1.79 7.67 -5.89
C PHE A 40 -1.23 9.08 -5.74
N GLU A 41 0.05 9.30 -6.08
CA GLU A 41 0.66 10.63 -6.07
C GLU A 41 -0.10 11.59 -7.00
N GLU A 42 -0.47 11.12 -8.19
CA GLU A 42 -1.26 11.89 -9.14
C GLU A 42 -2.70 12.11 -8.67
N LYS A 43 -3.37 11.07 -8.16
CA LYS A 43 -4.77 11.15 -7.73
C LYS A 43 -4.97 11.99 -6.47
N LEU A 44 -4.06 11.91 -5.53
CA LEU A 44 -4.12 12.64 -4.27
C LEU A 44 -3.38 13.99 -4.33
N ASN A 45 -2.74 14.29 -5.45
CA ASN A 45 -1.91 15.49 -5.62
C ASN A 45 -0.93 15.69 -4.46
N CYS A 46 -0.23 14.63 -4.09
CA CYS A 46 0.77 14.63 -3.01
C CYS A 46 2.16 14.33 -3.56
N LYS A 47 3.20 14.72 -2.80
CA LYS A 47 4.58 14.60 -3.25
C LYS A 47 5.12 13.18 -3.20
N LYS A 48 4.64 12.37 -2.26
CA LYS A 48 5.15 11.02 -2.03
C LYS A 48 4.07 10.09 -1.48
N VAL A 49 4.06 8.88 -2.01
CA VAL A 49 3.23 7.77 -1.55
C VAL A 49 4.12 6.56 -1.28
N LEU A 50 3.86 5.88 -0.20
CA LEU A 50 4.51 4.61 0.15
C LEU A 50 3.43 3.58 0.46
N LEU A 51 3.45 2.46 -0.26
CA LEU A 51 2.61 1.32 0.06
C LEU A 51 3.20 0.53 1.22
N THR A 52 2.34 0.06 2.08
CA THR A 52 2.69 -0.81 3.21
C THR A 52 1.98 -2.15 3.09
N THR A 53 2.41 -3.14 3.85
CA THR A 53 1.83 -4.48 3.85
C THR A 53 0.51 -4.57 4.61
N SER A 54 0.21 -3.59 5.45
CA SER A 54 -1.02 -3.55 6.25
C SER A 54 -1.33 -2.12 6.71
N CYS A 55 -2.56 -1.90 7.13
CA CYS A 55 -2.97 -0.63 7.76
C CYS A 55 -2.20 -0.40 9.08
N THR A 56 -1.97 -1.44 9.86
CA THR A 56 -1.18 -1.37 11.10
C THR A 56 0.22 -0.84 10.83
N HIS A 57 0.91 -1.38 9.82
CA HIS A 57 2.24 -0.91 9.43
C HIS A 57 2.22 0.52 8.88
N ALA A 58 1.15 0.95 8.21
CA ALA A 58 0.99 2.32 7.77
C ALA A 58 0.88 3.29 8.96
N LEU A 59 0.13 2.93 9.99
CA LEU A 59 0.00 3.71 11.22
C LEU A 59 1.33 3.79 12.00
N GLU A 60 2.05 2.68 12.09
CA GLU A 60 3.39 2.66 12.70
C GLU A 60 4.37 3.55 11.93
N MET A 61 4.37 3.48 10.62
CA MET A 61 5.19 4.34 9.76
C MET A 61 4.83 5.82 9.96
N ALA A 62 3.56 6.16 10.05
CA ALA A 62 3.12 7.53 10.32
C ALA A 62 3.68 8.07 11.64
N ALA A 63 3.65 7.27 12.70
CA ALA A 63 4.22 7.63 14.00
C ALA A 63 5.73 7.88 13.91
N ILE A 64 6.46 7.04 13.18
CA ILE A 64 7.90 7.20 12.96
C ILE A 64 8.20 8.48 12.18
N LEU A 65 7.46 8.74 11.09
CA LEU A 65 7.66 9.91 10.24
C LEU A 65 7.34 11.23 10.95
N LEU A 66 6.42 11.21 11.92
CA LEU A 66 6.10 12.35 12.75
C LEU A 66 7.10 12.59 13.88
N ASP A 67 8.08 11.69 14.06
CA ASP A 67 9.09 11.76 15.11
C ASP A 67 8.48 11.93 16.51
N ILE A 68 7.43 11.18 16.79
CA ILE A 68 6.71 11.21 18.07
C ILE A 68 7.62 10.75 19.20
N LYS A 69 7.69 11.54 20.26
CA LYS A 69 8.60 11.36 21.40
C LYS A 69 7.83 11.31 22.71
N GLU A 70 8.54 10.94 23.77
CA GLU A 70 8.01 10.97 25.12
C GLU A 70 7.50 12.38 25.45
N GLY A 71 6.29 12.46 25.97
CA GLY A 71 5.59 13.71 26.29
C GLY A 71 4.66 14.21 25.19
N ASP A 72 4.74 13.66 23.97
CA ASP A 72 3.79 13.98 22.91
C ASP A 72 2.44 13.29 23.13
N GLU A 73 1.39 13.96 22.75
CA GLU A 73 0.02 13.43 22.84
C GLU A 73 -0.53 13.09 21.46
N VAL A 74 -1.22 11.94 21.34
CA VAL A 74 -1.86 11.50 20.12
C VAL A 74 -3.34 11.23 20.39
N ILE A 75 -4.20 11.92 19.66
CA ILE A 75 -5.66 11.70 19.74
C ILE A 75 -6.01 10.54 18.81
N MET A 76 -6.65 9.53 19.35
CA MET A 76 -7.08 8.33 18.62
C MET A 76 -8.53 8.01 18.91
N PRO A 77 -9.27 7.37 17.95
CA PRO A 77 -10.61 6.88 18.19
C PRO A 77 -10.65 5.74 19.18
#